data_5e6e1fd1c6c76acaeae56d9b3d3411ce
#
_entry.id   5e6e1fd1c6c76acaeae56d9b3d3411ce
#
_cell.length_a   1.000
_cell.length_b   1.000
_cell.length_c   1.000
_cell.angle_alpha   90.00
_cell.angle_beta   90.00
_cell.angle_gamma   90.00
#
_symmetry.space_group_name_H-M   'P 1'
#
loop_
_entity.id
_entity.type
_entity.pdbx_description
1 polymer ?
#
loop_
_entity_poly.entity_id
_entity_poly.type
_entity_poly.pdbx_seq_one_letter_code
_entity_poly.pdbx_strand_id
1 'polypeptide(L)'
;MLDVNSFDESKIDWKPLPGPDGDPAEHISLSILNVDDKAKIVDVLFKFSANEKILMHRHTSNYSTFTVKGELKTYLPNGELKDVRPAGVFKAGEPGEAHTEGGGDEDVVVYFSLRPYSATDPIYEILDENLEVLQAMNFEDLKGLNEEYSS
;
A
#
# COMPACT_ATOMS: atom_id res chain seq x y z
N MET A 1 -23.39 14.17 -18.85
CA MET A 1 -23.71 13.45 -17.61
C MET A 1 -22.41 12.98 -16.95
N LEU A 2 -22.30 13.19 -15.67
CA LEU A 2 -21.16 12.69 -14.90
C LEU A 2 -21.23 11.17 -14.78
N ASP A 3 -20.16 10.46 -15.17
CA ASP A 3 -20.07 9.03 -14.96
C ASP A 3 -19.56 8.75 -13.55
N VAL A 4 -20.47 8.40 -12.64
CA VAL A 4 -20.15 8.16 -11.23
C VAL A 4 -19.46 6.81 -10.99
N ASN A 5 -19.37 5.97 -12.02
CA ASN A 5 -18.69 4.67 -11.92
C ASN A 5 -17.26 4.74 -12.43
N SER A 6 -16.85 5.88 -12.97
CA SER A 6 -15.52 6.09 -13.52
C SER A 6 -14.57 6.59 -12.44
N PHE A 7 -13.44 5.91 -12.27
CA PHE A 7 -12.38 6.35 -11.37
C PHE A 7 -11.35 7.16 -12.17
N ASP A 8 -11.08 8.38 -11.71
CA ASP A 8 -10.12 9.27 -12.35
C ASP A 8 -8.95 9.54 -11.41
N GLU A 9 -7.84 8.82 -11.62
CA GLU A 9 -6.64 8.94 -10.79
C GLU A 9 -5.96 10.31 -10.88
N SER A 10 -6.23 11.09 -11.94
CA SER A 10 -5.65 12.43 -12.08
C SER A 10 -6.17 13.42 -11.02
N LYS A 11 -7.28 13.09 -10.37
CA LYS A 11 -7.87 13.90 -9.30
C LYS A 11 -7.31 13.58 -7.93
N ILE A 12 -6.44 12.59 -7.84
CA ILE A 12 -5.80 12.18 -6.59
C ILE A 12 -4.47 12.92 -6.44
N ASP A 13 -4.22 13.45 -5.26
CA ASP A 13 -2.96 14.10 -4.94
C ASP A 13 -1.96 13.05 -4.46
N TRP A 14 -1.23 12.47 -5.41
CA TRP A 14 -0.27 11.40 -5.12
C TRP A 14 0.97 11.96 -4.45
N LYS A 15 1.40 11.29 -3.39
CA LYS A 15 2.59 11.64 -2.60
C LYS A 15 3.57 10.47 -2.58
N PRO A 16 4.86 10.74 -2.40
CA PRO A 16 5.85 9.67 -2.28
C PRO A 16 5.74 8.93 -0.94
N LEU A 17 6.08 7.64 -0.95
CA LEU A 17 6.28 6.88 0.28
C LEU A 17 7.75 6.97 0.67
N PRO A 18 8.09 7.46 1.89
CA PRO A 18 9.49 7.50 2.32
C PRO A 18 10.09 6.10 2.42
N GLY A 19 11.24 5.91 1.79
CA GLY A 19 11.98 4.65 1.85
C GLY A 19 12.93 4.58 3.05
N PRO A 20 13.54 3.40 3.29
CA PRO A 20 14.42 3.18 4.45
C PRO A 20 15.68 4.04 4.46
N ASP A 21 16.14 4.47 3.28
CA ASP A 21 17.35 5.30 3.13
C ASP A 21 17.07 6.79 3.10
N GLY A 22 15.80 7.20 3.30
CA GLY A 22 15.37 8.60 3.25
C GLY A 22 14.92 9.06 1.87
N ASP A 23 15.27 8.34 0.81
CA ASP A 23 14.78 8.63 -0.54
C ASP A 23 13.38 8.06 -0.74
N PRO A 24 12.56 8.62 -1.65
CA PRO A 24 11.26 8.03 -1.95
C PRO A 24 11.40 6.59 -2.46
N ALA A 25 10.54 5.71 -1.97
CA ALA A 25 10.47 4.33 -2.47
C ALA A 25 10.07 4.35 -3.95
N GLU A 26 10.69 3.47 -4.74
CA GLU A 26 10.44 3.40 -6.18
C GLU A 26 9.14 2.67 -6.51
N HIS A 27 8.49 3.10 -7.59
CA HIS A 27 7.31 2.43 -8.19
C HIS A 27 6.07 2.44 -7.31
N ILE A 28 6.02 3.27 -6.27
CA ILE A 28 4.88 3.40 -5.37
C ILE A 28 4.63 4.86 -5.05
N SER A 29 3.37 5.24 -5.05
CA SER A 29 2.90 6.49 -4.47
C SER A 29 1.63 6.23 -3.67
N LEU A 30 1.27 7.17 -2.83
CA LEU A 30 0.12 7.00 -1.95
C LEU A 30 -0.70 8.27 -1.80
N SER A 31 -1.94 8.07 -1.40
CA SER A 31 -2.81 9.14 -0.94
C SER A 31 -3.55 8.64 0.29
N ILE A 32 -3.27 9.24 1.45
CA ILE A 32 -3.96 8.88 2.69
C ILE A 32 -5.33 9.54 2.65
N LEU A 33 -6.39 8.74 2.65
CA LEU A 33 -7.77 9.23 2.54
C LEU A 33 -8.33 9.62 3.89
N ASN A 34 -8.00 8.87 4.92
CA ASN A 34 -8.55 9.07 6.27
C ASN A 34 -7.68 8.42 7.32
N VAL A 35 -7.54 9.07 8.45
CA VAL A 35 -6.91 8.51 9.65
C VAL A 35 -7.93 8.57 10.77
N ASP A 36 -8.40 7.40 11.21
CA ASP A 36 -9.34 7.29 12.33
C ASP A 36 -8.54 7.00 13.60
N ASP A 37 -8.30 8.05 14.38
CA ASP A 37 -7.49 7.95 15.58
C ASP A 37 -8.15 7.12 16.69
N LYS A 38 -9.47 7.10 16.71
CA LYS A 38 -10.21 6.34 17.72
C LYS A 38 -10.20 4.84 17.41
N ALA A 39 -10.49 4.48 16.18
CA ALA A 39 -10.53 3.08 15.76
C ALA A 39 -9.16 2.54 15.32
N LYS A 40 -8.16 3.41 15.19
CA LYS A 40 -6.83 3.09 14.70
C LYS A 40 -6.86 2.50 13.29
N ILE A 41 -7.65 3.11 12.40
CA ILE A 41 -7.75 2.70 11.00
C ILE A 41 -7.10 3.76 10.12
N VAL A 42 -6.31 3.31 9.15
CA VAL A 42 -5.81 4.18 8.09
C VAL A 42 -6.38 3.69 6.77
N ASP A 43 -7.10 4.55 6.09
CA ASP A 43 -7.61 4.30 4.73
C ASP A 43 -6.67 4.98 3.75
N VAL A 44 -6.10 4.22 2.82
CA VAL A 44 -5.08 4.74 1.92
C VAL A 44 -5.23 4.15 0.53
N LEU A 45 -4.99 4.97 -0.49
CA LEU A 45 -4.82 4.51 -1.87
C LEU A 45 -3.33 4.39 -2.14
N PHE A 46 -2.92 3.25 -2.71
CA PHE A 46 -1.60 3.09 -3.28
C PHE A 46 -1.69 2.99 -4.79
N LYS A 47 -0.71 3.55 -5.47
CA LYS A 47 -0.52 3.36 -6.90
C LYS A 47 0.84 2.70 -7.12
N PHE A 48 0.84 1.56 -7.80
CA PHE A 48 2.06 0.83 -8.16
C PHE A 48 2.27 0.91 -9.67
N SER A 49 3.53 1.10 -10.06
CA SER A 49 3.88 1.29 -11.48
C SER A 49 3.63 0.04 -12.33
N ALA A 50 3.22 0.26 -13.57
CA ALA A 50 3.05 -0.79 -14.57
C ALA A 50 4.36 -1.56 -14.77
N ASN A 51 4.27 -2.89 -14.83
CA ASN A 51 5.37 -3.79 -15.16
C ASN A 51 6.58 -3.69 -14.23
N GLU A 52 6.39 -3.18 -13.01
CA GLU A 52 7.44 -3.01 -12.00
C GLU A 52 7.00 -3.64 -10.68
N LYS A 53 7.94 -3.80 -9.76
CA LYS A 53 7.67 -4.31 -8.41
C LYS A 53 8.12 -3.28 -7.39
N ILE A 54 7.33 -3.14 -6.32
CA ILE A 54 7.70 -2.28 -5.20
C ILE A 54 8.64 -3.03 -4.25
N LEU A 55 9.05 -2.36 -3.17
CA LEU A 55 9.91 -2.96 -2.14
C LEU A 55 9.32 -4.24 -1.56
N MET A 56 10.21 -5.19 -1.21
CA MET A 56 9.81 -6.35 -0.42
C MET A 56 9.30 -5.89 0.94
N HIS A 57 8.14 -6.38 1.35
CA HIS A 57 7.52 -6.00 2.61
C HIS A 57 6.62 -7.11 3.14
N ARG A 58 6.18 -6.95 4.38
CA ARG A 58 5.11 -7.77 4.96
C ARG A 58 4.22 -6.88 5.81
N HIS A 59 2.95 -7.20 5.82
CA HIS A 59 1.99 -6.57 6.72
C HIS A 59 2.06 -7.31 8.06
N THR A 60 2.03 -6.56 9.14
CA THR A 60 2.16 -7.10 10.50
C THR A 60 0.90 -6.96 11.32
N SER A 61 -0.15 -6.43 10.72
CA SER A 61 -1.48 -6.31 11.34
C SER A 61 -2.57 -6.54 10.30
N ASN A 62 -3.82 -6.57 10.74
CA ASN A 62 -4.96 -6.80 9.85
C ASN A 62 -5.08 -5.71 8.80
N TYR A 63 -5.43 -6.11 7.59
CA TYR A 63 -5.70 -5.19 6.50
C TYR A 63 -6.59 -5.85 5.46
N SER A 64 -7.20 -5.01 4.61
CA SER A 64 -7.98 -5.47 3.47
C SER A 64 -7.61 -4.62 2.26
N THR A 65 -7.75 -5.20 1.07
CA THR A 65 -7.47 -4.51 -0.19
C THR A 65 -8.64 -4.59 -1.14
N PHE A 66 -8.80 -3.56 -1.95
CA PHE A 66 -9.74 -3.52 -3.05
C PHE A 66 -9.05 -2.89 -4.27
N THR A 67 -8.95 -3.64 -5.36
CA THR A 67 -8.34 -3.12 -6.58
C THR A 67 -9.32 -2.17 -7.26
N VAL A 68 -8.92 -0.90 -7.39
CA VAL A 68 -9.79 0.17 -7.93
C VAL A 68 -9.64 0.28 -9.43
N LYS A 69 -8.40 0.20 -9.94
CA LYS A 69 -8.09 0.36 -11.36
C LYS A 69 -6.87 -0.47 -11.70
N GLY A 70 -6.86 -1.04 -12.89
CA GLY A 70 -5.74 -1.85 -13.34
C GLY A 70 -5.80 -3.26 -12.79
N GLU A 71 -4.64 -3.87 -12.67
CA GLU A 71 -4.49 -5.25 -12.25
C GLU A 71 -3.35 -5.35 -11.24
N LEU A 72 -3.66 -5.80 -10.02
CA LEU A 72 -2.66 -5.98 -8.97
C LEU A 72 -2.03 -7.35 -9.11
N LYS A 73 -0.71 -7.39 -9.25
CA LYS A 73 0.07 -8.62 -9.24
C LYS A 73 0.84 -8.70 -7.94
N THR A 74 0.77 -9.85 -7.26
CA THR A 74 1.54 -10.11 -6.05
C THR A 74 2.55 -11.20 -6.31
N TYR A 75 3.71 -11.11 -5.66
CA TYR A 75 4.84 -12.01 -5.89
C TYR A 75 5.40 -12.52 -4.57
N LEU A 76 5.80 -13.78 -4.56
CA LEU A 76 6.53 -14.39 -3.45
C LEU A 76 7.96 -13.83 -3.36
N PRO A 77 8.66 -14.02 -2.22
CA PRO A 77 10.03 -13.54 -2.09
C PRO A 77 11.01 -14.07 -3.15
N ASN A 78 10.73 -15.25 -3.70
CA ASN A 78 11.57 -15.85 -4.78
C ASN A 78 11.28 -15.25 -6.15
N GLY A 79 10.32 -14.29 -6.25
CA GLY A 79 9.96 -13.65 -7.50
C GLY A 79 8.84 -14.32 -8.27
N GLU A 80 8.36 -15.47 -7.81
CA GLU A 80 7.24 -16.15 -8.47
C GLU A 80 5.93 -15.37 -8.27
N LEU A 81 5.12 -15.32 -9.34
CA LEU A 81 3.79 -14.72 -9.28
C LEU A 81 2.90 -15.52 -8.33
N LYS A 82 2.36 -14.85 -7.33
CA LYS A 82 1.45 -15.49 -6.37
C LYS A 82 0.00 -15.42 -6.84
N ASP A 83 -0.49 -14.21 -7.14
CA ASP A 83 -1.83 -14.03 -7.68
C ASP A 83 -1.95 -12.75 -8.50
N VAL A 84 -3.10 -12.65 -9.20
CA VAL A 84 -3.45 -11.51 -10.03
C VAL A 84 -4.86 -11.09 -9.62
N ARG A 85 -5.03 -9.81 -9.28
CA ARG A 85 -6.31 -9.27 -8.82
C ARG A 85 -6.74 -8.11 -9.71
N PRO A 86 -7.65 -8.36 -10.67
CA PRO A 86 -8.16 -7.28 -11.51
C PRO A 86 -9.03 -6.29 -10.72
N ALA A 87 -9.34 -5.14 -11.34
CA ALA A 87 -10.21 -4.14 -10.74
C ALA A 87 -11.54 -4.77 -10.29
N GLY A 88 -12.01 -4.37 -9.11
CA GLY A 88 -13.23 -4.90 -8.51
C GLY A 88 -13.02 -6.05 -7.54
N VAL A 89 -11.79 -6.54 -7.37
CA VAL A 89 -11.50 -7.66 -6.47
C VAL A 89 -11.19 -7.15 -5.07
N PHE A 90 -11.95 -7.63 -4.10
CA PHE A 90 -11.68 -7.44 -2.67
C PHE A 90 -10.96 -8.66 -2.12
N LYS A 91 -9.97 -8.42 -1.26
CA LYS A 91 -9.30 -9.50 -0.53
C LYS A 91 -8.91 -9.05 0.88
N ALA A 92 -9.29 -9.88 1.86
CA ALA A 92 -8.75 -9.75 3.21
C ALA A 92 -7.28 -10.15 3.19
N GLY A 93 -6.41 -9.34 3.82
CA GLY A 93 -4.99 -9.59 3.81
C GLY A 93 -4.58 -10.74 4.73
N GLU A 94 -3.37 -11.22 4.51
CA GLU A 94 -2.75 -12.30 5.30
C GLU A 94 -1.50 -11.74 5.97
N PRO A 95 -1.60 -11.24 7.23
CA PRO A 95 -0.43 -10.71 7.93
C PRO A 95 0.68 -11.75 8.10
N GLY A 96 1.93 -11.28 8.02
CA GLY A 96 3.10 -12.12 8.27
C GLY A 96 3.79 -12.65 7.02
N GLU A 97 3.13 -12.63 5.88
CA GLU A 97 3.74 -13.11 4.63
C GLU A 97 4.52 -12.02 3.93
N ALA A 98 5.81 -12.28 3.67
CA ALA A 98 6.63 -11.38 2.87
C ALA A 98 6.27 -11.49 1.39
N HIS A 99 6.13 -10.34 0.73
CA HIS A 99 5.78 -10.31 -0.69
C HIS A 99 6.19 -8.99 -1.34
N THR A 100 6.13 -8.95 -2.67
CA THR A 100 6.16 -7.71 -3.44
C THR A 100 4.88 -7.60 -4.25
N GLU A 101 4.63 -6.41 -4.77
CA GLU A 101 3.42 -6.12 -5.54
C GLU A 101 3.78 -5.18 -6.68
N GLY A 102 2.95 -5.16 -7.72
CA GLY A 102 3.12 -4.24 -8.83
C GLY A 102 1.92 -4.24 -9.75
N GLY A 103 1.95 -3.38 -10.76
CA GLY A 103 0.92 -3.32 -11.78
C GLY A 103 1.13 -4.34 -12.89
N GLY A 104 0.08 -4.59 -13.65
CA GLY A 104 0.14 -5.30 -14.92
C GLY A 104 0.64 -4.37 -16.02
N ASP A 105 -0.07 -4.33 -17.16
CA ASP A 105 0.31 -3.49 -18.30
C ASP A 105 0.05 -2.00 -18.08
N GLU A 106 -0.68 -1.65 -17.02
CA GLU A 106 -0.89 -0.26 -16.63
C GLU A 106 -0.65 -0.11 -15.12
N ASP A 107 -0.50 1.14 -14.67
CA ASP A 107 -0.40 1.42 -13.24
C ASP A 107 -1.66 0.89 -12.55
N VAL A 108 -1.49 0.29 -11.37
CA VAL A 108 -2.61 -0.22 -10.58
C VAL A 108 -2.88 0.71 -9.40
N VAL A 109 -4.16 0.97 -9.14
CA VAL A 109 -4.60 1.70 -7.95
C VAL A 109 -5.34 0.74 -7.04
N VAL A 110 -4.89 0.64 -5.79
CA VAL A 110 -5.43 -0.28 -4.80
C VAL A 110 -5.80 0.51 -3.54
N TYR A 111 -7.02 0.28 -3.05
CA TYR A 111 -7.43 0.79 -1.75
C TYR A 111 -7.02 -0.21 -0.67
N PHE A 112 -6.37 0.30 0.38
CA PHE A 112 -6.00 -0.47 1.56
C PHE A 112 -6.71 0.10 2.78
N SER A 113 -7.33 -0.79 3.56
CA SER A 113 -7.82 -0.47 4.90
C SER A 113 -6.85 -1.11 5.88
N LEU A 114 -6.03 -0.28 6.53
CA LEU A 114 -4.99 -0.74 7.47
C LEU A 114 -5.55 -0.65 8.89
N ARG A 115 -5.51 -1.77 9.61
CA ARG A 115 -6.16 -1.92 10.92
C ARG A 115 -5.17 -2.47 11.95
N PRO A 116 -4.24 -1.63 12.45
CA PRO A 116 -3.26 -2.09 13.44
C PRO A 116 -3.92 -2.46 14.76
N TYR A 117 -3.24 -3.34 15.52
CA TYR A 117 -3.73 -3.78 16.82
C TYR A 117 -3.60 -2.70 17.89
N SER A 118 -2.66 -1.76 17.73
CA SER A 118 -2.45 -0.63 18.61
C SER A 118 -1.77 0.51 17.86
N ALA A 119 -1.62 1.67 18.51
CA ALA A 119 -0.94 2.82 17.90
C ALA A 119 0.56 2.59 17.66
N THR A 120 1.17 1.70 18.43
CA THR A 120 2.63 1.48 18.39
C THR A 120 3.05 0.18 17.74
N ASP A 121 2.12 -0.79 17.56
CA ASP A 121 2.44 -2.01 16.84
C ASP A 121 2.68 -1.71 15.37
N PRO A 122 3.66 -2.36 14.72
CA PRO A 122 3.90 -2.15 13.31
C PRO A 122 2.68 -2.49 12.46
N ILE A 123 2.41 -1.67 11.45
CA ILE A 123 1.41 -1.96 10.43
C ILE A 123 2.06 -2.77 9.31
N TYR A 124 3.25 -2.36 8.90
CA TYR A 124 4.03 -3.11 7.91
C TYR A 124 5.52 -2.87 8.13
N GLU A 125 6.31 -3.80 7.58
CA GLU A 125 7.76 -3.77 7.65
C GLU A 125 8.33 -3.86 6.23
N ILE A 126 9.28 -2.98 5.92
CA ILE A 126 10.04 -3.04 4.68
C ILE A 126 11.27 -3.91 4.93
N LEU A 127 11.54 -4.84 4.03
CA LEU A 127 12.53 -5.90 4.21
C LEU A 127 13.64 -5.79 3.16
N ASP A 128 14.82 -6.28 3.52
CA ASP A 128 15.91 -6.46 2.57
C ASP A 128 15.80 -7.81 1.85
N GLU A 129 16.80 -8.14 1.02
CA GLU A 129 16.84 -9.38 0.24
C GLU A 129 16.92 -10.63 1.12
N ASN A 130 17.36 -10.50 2.37
CA ASN A 130 17.42 -11.59 3.34
C ASN A 130 16.20 -11.60 4.29
N LEU A 131 15.18 -10.80 3.98
CA LEU A 131 13.95 -10.62 4.76
C LEU A 131 14.21 -10.04 6.16
N GLU A 132 15.32 -9.31 6.31
CA GLU A 132 15.60 -8.53 7.51
C GLU A 132 14.88 -7.20 7.46
N VAL A 133 14.40 -6.71 8.60
CA VAL A 133 13.64 -5.47 8.66
C VAL A 133 14.57 -4.26 8.48
N LEU A 134 14.30 -3.46 7.45
CA LEU A 134 14.98 -2.19 7.21
C LEU A 134 14.22 -1.02 7.85
N GLN A 135 12.89 -1.08 7.83
CA GLN A 135 12.04 -0.01 8.34
C GLN A 135 10.69 -0.62 8.74
N ALA A 136 10.15 -0.17 9.86
CA ALA A 136 8.79 -0.51 10.27
C ALA A 136 7.98 0.78 10.40
N MET A 137 6.71 0.74 10.04
CA MET A 137 5.80 1.87 10.21
C MET A 137 4.60 1.45 11.04
N ASN A 138 4.24 2.28 12.01
CA ASN A 138 3.08 2.07 12.86
C ASN A 138 2.00 3.12 12.56
N PHE A 139 0.91 3.10 13.33
CA PHE A 139 -0.18 4.05 13.16
C PHE A 139 0.28 5.49 13.33
N GLU A 140 1.10 5.77 14.35
CA GLU A 140 1.58 7.13 14.62
C GLU A 140 2.45 7.65 13.47
N ASP A 141 3.24 6.78 12.85
CA ASP A 141 4.06 7.15 11.69
C ASP A 141 3.18 7.58 10.50
N LEU A 142 2.12 6.83 10.21
CA LEU A 142 1.23 7.16 9.10
C LEU A 142 0.36 8.38 9.41
N LYS A 143 -0.05 8.55 10.67
CA LYS A 143 -0.75 9.75 11.10
C LYS A 143 0.13 10.99 10.91
N GLY A 144 1.39 10.90 11.33
CA GLY A 144 2.37 11.98 11.14
C GLY A 144 2.60 12.30 9.67
N LEU A 145 2.70 11.27 8.84
CA LEU A 145 2.86 11.45 7.39
C LEU A 145 1.64 12.16 6.78
N ASN A 146 0.45 11.79 7.22
CA ASN A 146 -0.79 12.44 6.77
C ASN A 146 -0.81 13.91 7.15
N GLU A 147 -0.39 14.24 8.37
CA GLU A 147 -0.30 15.64 8.83
C GLU A 147 0.69 16.43 7.98
N GLU A 148 1.86 15.85 7.69
CA GLU A 148 2.87 16.46 6.83
C GLU A 148 2.34 16.75 5.43
N TYR A 149 1.64 15.79 4.82
CA TYR A 149 1.13 15.94 3.46
C TYR A 149 -0.12 16.81 3.35
N SER A 150 -0.78 17.08 4.47
CA SER A 150 -1.99 17.91 4.50
C SER A 150 -1.71 19.38 4.84
N SER A 151 -0.48 19.70 5.20
CA SER A 151 -0.08 21.07 5.58
C SER A 151 0.39 21.92 4.41
#